data_678d35495ccf5a1b15cb254bf0308aeb
#
_entry.id   678d35495ccf5a1b15cb254bf0308aeb
#
_cell.length_a   1.000
_cell.length_b   1.000
_cell.length_c   1.000
_cell.angle_alpha   90.00
_cell.angle_beta   90.00
_cell.angle_gamma   90.00
#
_symmetry.space_group_name_H-M   'P 1'
#
loop_
_entity.id
_entity.type
_entity.pdbx_description
1 polymer ?
#
loop_
_entity_poly.entity_id
_entity_poly.type
_entity_poly.pdbx_seq_one_letter_code
_entity_poly.pdbx_strand_id
1 'polypeptide(L)'
;MAREGETPKPDARKPKPASLLYTKHVKIALGQINPTVGDFSGNAAKHIDYACRAQANGAGLILFPELSVCGYPPRDLVERSSFVARNRETAELIAKQTSGIAVICGLVTPAESETGKSAMNSDR
;
A
#
# COMPACT_ATOMS: atom_id res chain seq x y z
N MET A 1 12.44 -39.92 -21.00
CA MET A 1 12.81 -38.85 -21.93
C MET A 1 11.82 -37.70 -21.79
N ALA A 2 12.30 -36.52 -21.43
CA ALA A 2 11.42 -35.33 -21.35
C ALA A 2 11.02 -34.92 -22.77
N ARG A 3 9.76 -34.55 -22.98
CA ARG A 3 9.28 -34.00 -24.25
C ARG A 3 9.92 -32.64 -24.50
N GLU A 4 10.17 -32.28 -25.74
CA GLU A 4 10.60 -30.92 -26.11
C GLU A 4 9.63 -29.89 -25.50
N GLY A 5 10.14 -28.93 -24.73
CA GLY A 5 9.37 -27.90 -24.05
C GLY A 5 8.93 -28.22 -22.62
N GLU A 6 9.12 -29.40 -22.11
CA GLU A 6 8.88 -29.72 -20.70
C GLU A 6 10.09 -29.39 -19.82
N THR A 7 9.88 -28.55 -18.79
CA THR A 7 10.86 -28.41 -17.71
C THR A 7 10.85 -29.66 -16.83
N PRO A 8 12.02 -30.22 -16.43
CA PRO A 8 12.03 -31.36 -15.53
C PRO A 8 11.37 -31.01 -14.21
N LYS A 9 10.48 -31.90 -13.73
CA LYS A 9 9.86 -31.75 -12.41
C LYS A 9 10.95 -31.80 -11.33
N PRO A 10 10.91 -30.89 -10.35
CA PRO A 10 11.85 -30.93 -9.24
C PRO A 10 11.69 -32.23 -8.47
N ASP A 11 12.79 -32.88 -8.11
CA ASP A 11 12.79 -34.04 -7.24
C ASP A 11 12.44 -33.61 -5.81
N ALA A 12 11.25 -33.97 -5.32
CA ALA A 12 10.76 -33.63 -3.99
C ALA A 12 11.62 -34.18 -2.84
N ARG A 13 12.51 -35.13 -3.11
CA ARG A 13 13.42 -35.74 -2.14
C ARG A 13 14.70 -34.94 -1.93
N LYS A 14 15.03 -34.02 -2.82
CA LYS A 14 16.22 -33.18 -2.73
C LYS A 14 15.90 -31.91 -1.95
N PRO A 15 16.74 -31.51 -0.98
CA PRO A 15 16.56 -30.23 -0.31
C PRO A 15 16.66 -29.11 -1.33
N LYS A 16 15.72 -28.17 -1.28
CA LYS A 16 15.75 -26.98 -2.14
C LYS A 16 16.98 -26.13 -1.79
N PRO A 17 17.76 -25.66 -2.77
CA PRO A 17 18.83 -24.71 -2.50
C PRO A 17 18.28 -23.47 -1.79
N ALA A 18 19.05 -22.89 -0.87
CA ALA A 18 18.65 -21.72 -0.10
C ALA A 18 18.18 -20.56 -0.98
N SER A 19 18.77 -20.39 -2.18
CA SER A 19 18.35 -19.40 -3.18
C SER A 19 16.90 -19.60 -3.68
N LEU A 20 16.40 -20.83 -3.74
CA LEU A 20 15.02 -21.13 -4.14
C LEU A 20 14.00 -20.97 -3.00
N LEU A 21 14.45 -21.01 -1.74
CA LEU A 21 13.58 -20.79 -0.58
C LEU A 21 13.13 -19.32 -0.46
N TYR A 22 13.90 -18.40 -1.03
CA TYR A 22 13.68 -16.96 -0.96
C TYR A 22 13.20 -16.33 -2.28
N THR A 23 13.16 -17.08 -3.37
CA THR A 23 12.66 -16.62 -4.67
C THR A 23 11.16 -16.83 -4.81
N LYS A 24 10.37 -16.21 -3.95
CA LYS A 24 8.95 -16.02 -4.24
C LYS A 24 8.79 -14.75 -5.07
N HIS A 25 8.29 -14.91 -6.28
CA HIS A 25 7.89 -13.77 -7.08
C HIS A 25 6.59 -13.21 -6.54
N VAL A 26 6.62 -11.96 -6.12
CA VAL A 26 5.43 -11.20 -5.72
C VAL A 26 5.10 -10.24 -6.86
N LYS A 27 3.89 -10.33 -7.38
CA LYS A 27 3.38 -9.34 -8.33
C LYS A 27 2.98 -8.09 -7.54
N ILE A 28 3.61 -6.98 -7.87
CA ILE A 28 3.35 -5.67 -7.26
C ILE A 28 2.54 -4.84 -8.25
N ALA A 29 1.44 -4.27 -7.79
CA ALA A 29 0.66 -3.30 -8.53
C ALA A 29 1.04 -1.88 -8.11
N LEU A 30 1.08 -0.97 -9.07
CA LEU A 30 1.21 0.46 -8.81
C LEU A 30 -0.17 1.10 -8.99
N GLY A 31 -0.75 1.57 -7.89
CA GLY A 31 -2.05 2.23 -7.89
C GLY A 31 -1.91 3.71 -8.23
N GLN A 32 -1.81 4.02 -9.50
CA GLN A 32 -1.71 5.41 -9.98
C GLN A 32 -3.09 6.06 -9.97
N ILE A 33 -3.51 6.51 -8.80
CA ILE A 33 -4.75 7.24 -8.60
C ILE A 33 -4.51 8.74 -8.56
N ASN A 34 -5.55 9.52 -8.84
CA ASN A 34 -5.55 10.96 -8.66
C ASN A 34 -6.43 11.31 -7.45
N PRO A 35 -5.86 11.40 -6.24
CA PRO A 35 -6.61 11.75 -5.06
C PRO A 35 -6.96 13.25 -5.04
N THR A 36 -8.09 13.58 -4.44
CA THR A 36 -8.51 14.96 -4.21
C THR A 36 -8.26 15.35 -2.77
N VAL A 37 -7.61 16.49 -2.53
CA VAL A 37 -7.32 16.97 -1.18
C VAL A 37 -8.60 17.11 -0.36
N GLY A 38 -8.66 16.43 0.78
CA GLY A 38 -9.78 16.47 1.71
C GLY A 38 -11.00 15.63 1.32
N ASP A 39 -11.03 15.04 0.14
CA ASP A 39 -12.09 14.11 -0.27
C ASP A 39 -11.78 12.69 0.23
N PHE A 40 -11.91 12.49 1.53
CA PHE A 40 -11.55 11.22 2.17
C PHE A 40 -12.38 10.04 1.66
N SER A 41 -13.67 10.22 1.47
CA SER A 41 -14.54 9.15 0.96
C SER A 41 -14.24 8.80 -0.49
N GLY A 42 -14.03 9.79 -1.34
CA GLY A 42 -13.65 9.57 -2.74
C GLY A 42 -12.28 8.94 -2.87
N ASN A 43 -11.31 9.39 -2.08
CA ASN A 43 -9.97 8.80 -2.06
C ASN A 43 -10.00 7.35 -1.57
N ALA A 44 -10.74 7.06 -0.50
CA ALA A 44 -10.92 5.70 0.00
C ALA A 44 -11.52 4.78 -1.07
N ALA A 45 -12.56 5.23 -1.75
CA ALA A 45 -13.19 4.45 -2.83
C ALA A 45 -12.20 4.10 -3.94
N LYS A 46 -11.33 5.03 -4.33
CA LYS A 46 -10.27 4.78 -5.32
C LYS A 46 -9.26 3.74 -4.84
N HIS A 47 -8.82 3.82 -3.58
CA HIS A 47 -7.90 2.83 -3.00
C HIS A 47 -8.52 1.43 -3.01
N ILE A 48 -9.75 1.31 -2.55
CA ILE A 48 -10.46 0.02 -2.45
C ILE A 48 -10.68 -0.58 -3.84
N ASP A 49 -11.16 0.21 -4.80
CA ASP A 49 -11.37 -0.25 -6.18
C ASP A 49 -10.08 -0.76 -6.80
N TYR A 50 -9.00 0.01 -6.72
CA TYR A 50 -7.71 -0.38 -7.29
C TYR A 50 -7.10 -1.60 -6.57
N ALA A 51 -7.24 -1.70 -5.24
CA ALA A 51 -6.79 -2.86 -4.49
C ALA A 51 -7.54 -4.13 -4.91
N CYS A 52 -8.86 -4.05 -5.07
CA CYS A 52 -9.67 -5.17 -5.55
C CYS A 52 -9.28 -5.60 -6.96
N ARG A 53 -9.07 -4.64 -7.86
CA ARG A 53 -8.62 -4.93 -9.24
C ARG A 53 -7.22 -5.55 -9.28
N ALA A 54 -6.30 -5.04 -8.47
CA ALA A 54 -4.95 -5.58 -8.35
C ALA A 54 -4.98 -7.02 -7.84
N GLN A 55 -5.76 -7.29 -6.80
CA GLN A 55 -5.94 -8.63 -6.26
C GLN A 55 -6.52 -9.59 -7.30
N ALA A 56 -7.54 -9.18 -8.04
CA ALA A 56 -8.15 -9.97 -9.11
C ALA A 56 -7.14 -10.31 -10.23
N ASN A 57 -6.13 -9.46 -10.43
CA ASN A 57 -5.03 -9.69 -11.36
C ASN A 57 -3.83 -10.44 -10.74
N GLY A 58 -3.97 -10.98 -9.54
CA GLY A 58 -2.96 -11.79 -8.87
C GLY A 58 -1.86 -11.01 -8.17
N ALA A 59 -2.01 -9.71 -7.95
CA ALA A 59 -1.06 -8.93 -7.17
C ALA A 59 -1.14 -9.28 -5.68
N GLY A 60 0.00 -9.42 -5.03
CA GLY A 60 0.12 -9.61 -3.59
C GLY A 60 0.32 -8.31 -2.82
N LEU A 61 0.69 -7.25 -3.52
CA LEU A 61 0.95 -5.92 -2.96
C LEU A 61 0.49 -4.85 -3.94
N ILE A 62 -0.11 -3.79 -3.43
CA ILE A 62 -0.37 -2.56 -4.18
C ILE A 62 0.25 -1.37 -3.46
N LEU A 63 0.94 -0.52 -4.21
CA LEU A 63 1.56 0.71 -3.75
C LEU A 63 0.84 1.91 -4.34
N PHE A 64 0.40 2.81 -3.47
CA PHE A 64 -0.25 4.07 -3.84
C PHE A 64 0.72 5.26 -3.69
N PRO A 65 0.40 6.42 -4.32
CA PRO A 65 1.23 7.62 -4.22
C PRO A 65 1.33 8.16 -2.78
N GLU A 66 2.35 9.00 -2.57
CA GLU A 66 2.53 9.75 -1.33
C GLU A 66 1.27 10.54 -0.97
N LEU A 67 0.91 10.49 0.31
CA LEU A 67 -0.27 11.18 0.87
C LEU A 67 -1.58 10.94 0.09
N SER A 68 -1.70 9.77 -0.53
CA SER A 68 -2.86 9.43 -1.36
C SER A 68 -4.18 9.36 -0.59
N VAL A 69 -4.11 9.14 0.74
CA VAL A 69 -5.31 9.07 1.58
C VAL A 69 -5.98 10.44 1.72
N CYS A 70 -5.22 11.47 2.05
CA CYS A 70 -5.76 12.83 2.20
C CYS A 70 -5.68 13.69 0.93
N GLY A 71 -4.88 13.26 -0.06
CA GLY A 71 -4.56 14.05 -1.25
C GLY A 71 -3.35 14.95 -1.06
N TYR A 72 -2.68 15.27 -2.15
CA TYR A 72 -1.46 16.08 -2.17
C TYR A 72 -1.64 17.30 -3.07
N PRO A 73 -1.15 18.49 -2.68
CA PRO A 73 -0.55 18.83 -1.38
C PRO A 73 -1.62 19.24 -0.34
N PRO A 74 -1.56 18.71 0.89
CA PRO A 74 -2.53 19.06 1.92
C PRO A 74 -2.30 20.43 2.57
N ARG A 75 -1.11 21.01 2.40
CA ARG A 75 -0.73 22.33 2.93
C ARG A 75 -1.00 22.45 4.43
N ASP A 76 -1.60 23.57 4.87
CA ASP A 76 -1.96 23.87 6.26
C ASP A 76 -3.06 22.97 6.86
N LEU A 77 -3.73 22.18 6.05
CA LEU A 77 -4.74 21.24 6.55
C LEU A 77 -4.16 20.22 7.52
N VAL A 78 -2.88 19.86 7.38
CA VAL A 78 -2.19 18.93 8.29
C VAL A 78 -2.06 19.46 9.71
N GLU A 79 -2.22 20.75 9.93
CA GLU A 79 -2.22 21.37 11.25
C GLU A 79 -3.57 21.22 11.99
N ARG A 80 -4.62 20.84 11.27
CA ARG A 80 -5.94 20.63 11.84
C ARG A 80 -6.07 19.20 12.38
N SER A 81 -6.25 19.08 13.68
CA SER A 81 -6.40 17.77 14.33
C SER A 81 -7.53 16.93 13.75
N SER A 82 -8.65 17.57 13.38
CA SER A 82 -9.77 16.89 12.74
C SER A 82 -9.44 16.33 11.36
N PHE A 83 -8.60 17.01 10.58
CA PHE A 83 -8.14 16.52 9.29
C PHE A 83 -7.23 15.31 9.46
N VAL A 84 -6.30 15.37 10.40
CA VAL A 84 -5.38 14.26 10.72
C VAL A 84 -6.15 13.05 11.25
N ALA A 85 -7.15 13.28 12.12
CA ALA A 85 -7.99 12.20 12.62
C ALA A 85 -8.77 11.51 11.49
N ARG A 86 -9.40 12.27 10.60
CA ARG A 86 -10.10 11.71 9.43
C ARG A 86 -9.18 10.96 8.48
N ASN A 87 -7.96 11.43 8.32
CA ASN A 87 -6.96 10.74 7.50
C ASN A 87 -6.67 9.34 8.05
N ARG A 88 -6.49 9.23 9.37
CA ARG A 88 -6.29 7.94 10.05
C ARG A 88 -7.51 7.02 9.93
N GLU A 89 -8.70 7.54 10.23
CA GLU A 89 -9.97 6.80 10.12
C GLU A 89 -10.17 6.25 8.69
N THR A 90 -9.81 7.05 7.69
CA THR A 90 -9.90 6.65 6.29
C THR A 90 -8.92 5.51 5.96
N ALA A 91 -7.69 5.58 6.46
CA ALA A 91 -6.73 4.50 6.29
C ALA A 91 -7.20 3.20 6.96
N GLU A 92 -7.80 3.29 8.14
CA GLU A 92 -8.40 2.14 8.82
C GLU A 92 -9.58 1.55 8.03
N LEU A 93 -10.40 2.39 7.41
CA LEU A 93 -11.49 1.96 6.53
C LEU A 93 -10.95 1.20 5.31
N ILE A 94 -9.92 1.74 4.66
CA ILE A 94 -9.25 1.08 3.53
C ILE A 94 -8.74 -0.29 3.97
N ALA A 95 -8.07 -0.37 5.12
CA ALA A 95 -7.53 -1.62 5.65
C ALA A 95 -8.63 -2.66 5.93
N LYS A 96 -9.78 -2.22 6.45
CA LYS A 96 -10.93 -3.12 6.72
C LYS A 96 -11.59 -3.63 5.46
N GLN A 97 -11.59 -2.86 4.38
CA GLN A 97 -12.28 -3.19 3.13
C GLN A 97 -11.36 -3.83 2.08
N THR A 98 -10.08 -3.97 2.38
CA THR A 98 -9.12 -4.66 1.50
C THR A 98 -8.60 -5.90 2.21
N SER A 99 -8.80 -7.07 1.60
CA SER A 99 -8.34 -8.35 2.12
C SER A 99 -7.61 -9.13 1.04
N GLY A 100 -6.67 -9.99 1.46
CA GLY A 100 -5.92 -10.84 0.53
C GLY A 100 -4.86 -10.13 -0.31
N ILE A 101 -4.61 -8.85 -0.05
CA ILE A 101 -3.57 -8.05 -0.68
C ILE A 101 -2.98 -7.07 0.34
N ALA A 102 -1.66 -6.91 0.34
CA ALA A 102 -1.01 -5.87 1.13
C ALA A 102 -1.17 -4.51 0.46
N VAL A 103 -1.50 -3.48 1.24
CA VAL A 103 -1.70 -2.11 0.74
C VAL A 103 -0.70 -1.19 1.40
N ILE A 104 0.07 -0.47 0.59
CA ILE A 104 0.95 0.61 1.03
C ILE A 104 0.39 1.93 0.52
N CYS A 105 0.04 2.82 1.43
CA CYS A 105 -0.43 4.16 1.11
C CYS A 105 0.18 5.19 2.05
N GLY A 106 0.40 6.39 1.56
CA GLY A 106 0.89 7.50 2.36
C GLY A 106 -0.23 8.18 3.13
N LEU A 107 0.00 8.45 4.40
CA LEU A 107 -0.93 9.16 5.27
C LEU A 107 -0.18 10.07 6.25
N VAL A 108 -0.91 11.03 6.78
CA VAL A 108 -0.43 11.91 7.87
C VAL A 108 -0.87 11.33 9.20
N THR A 109 0.03 11.25 10.15
CA THR A 109 -0.25 10.82 11.53
C THR A 109 0.17 11.88 12.53
N PRO A 110 -0.45 11.95 13.71
CA PRO A 110 0.06 12.80 14.77
C PRO A 110 1.48 12.38 15.17
N ALA A 111 2.32 13.35 15.55
CA ALA A 111 3.62 13.03 16.13
C ALA A 111 3.43 12.41 17.52
N GLU A 112 4.03 11.25 17.75
CA GLU A 112 3.88 10.51 19.01
C GLU A 112 4.77 11.00 20.15
N SER A 113 5.72 11.93 19.90
CA SER A 113 6.62 12.43 20.93
C SER A 113 6.97 13.91 20.73
N GLU A 114 7.19 14.60 21.83
CA GLU A 114 7.70 15.98 21.84
C GLU A 114 9.07 16.12 21.16
N THR A 115 9.83 15.04 21.04
CA THR A 115 11.11 14.98 20.37
C THR A 115 11.02 14.62 18.89
N GLY A 116 9.90 14.07 18.48
CA GLY A 116 9.62 13.73 17.09
C GLY A 116 8.84 14.84 16.42
N LYS A 117 9.48 15.99 16.19
CA LYS A 117 8.91 16.91 15.20
C LYS A 117 8.86 16.17 13.89
N SER A 118 7.66 15.94 13.38
CA SER A 118 7.55 15.44 12.01
C SER A 118 8.35 16.39 11.11
N ALA A 119 8.91 15.86 10.04
CA ALA A 119 9.63 16.70 9.08
C ALA A 119 8.78 17.89 8.59
N MET A 120 7.46 17.83 8.73
CA MET A 120 6.52 18.88 8.40
C MET A 120 6.38 19.98 9.47
N ASN A 121 6.79 19.70 10.73
CA ASN A 121 6.79 20.66 11.82
C ASN A 121 8.18 21.26 12.10
N SER A 122 9.22 20.79 11.40
CA SER A 122 10.59 21.26 11.62
C SER A 122 10.91 22.59 10.92
N ASP A 123 10.07 23.05 10.03
CA ASP A 123 10.26 24.28 9.23
C ASP A 123 9.54 25.50 9.79
N ARG A 124 9.33 25.52 11.08
CA ARG A 124 8.81 26.70 11.77
C ARG A 124 9.87 27.46 12.49
#